data_d4c5c4d3d2df96317769a3eb791eb94d
#
_entry.id   d4c5c4d3d2df96317769a3eb791eb94d
#
_cell.length_a   1.000
_cell.length_b   1.000
_cell.length_c   1.000
_cell.angle_alpha   90.00
_cell.angle_beta   90.00
_cell.angle_gamma   90.00
#
_symmetry.space_group_name_H-M   'P 1'
#
loop_
_entity.id
_entity.type
_entity.pdbx_description
1 polymer ?
#
loop_
_entity_poly.entity_id
_entity_poly.type
_entity_poly.pdbx_seq_one_letter_code
_entity_poly.pdbx_strand_id
1 'polypeptide(L)'
;ENLRTERECGRNVLEWDSAKKHIQEEKRVEGALAKERLAEKVFAEKAILVSGDAKELNEAQRIGMAALCYLMPGDGRTQRNEAAAGEMEVTPPADMYAEGMEEIDGSFLQHVYERHHHIPWIILKTPRCIVKEFSMEYLDALFELYAGKGMTDYMEPLYPYEEEREYQQAYIEQMYRFYGYGMWIVCDRNTGELIGRAGVEHREELGGELELG
;
A
#
# COMPACT_ATOMS: atom_id res chain seq x y z
N GLU A 1 -51.57 26.44 46.22
CA GLU A 1 -50.90 25.16 45.79
C GLU A 1 -50.83 25.02 44.27
N ASN A 2 -51.80 25.53 43.49
CA ASN A 2 -51.83 25.39 42.03
C ASN A 2 -50.88 26.33 41.23
N LEU A 3 -50.43 27.44 41.84
CA LEU A 3 -49.54 28.39 41.18
C LEU A 3 -48.02 27.97 41.21
N ARG A 4 -47.65 27.00 42.05
CA ARG A 4 -46.29 26.47 42.11
C ARG A 4 -46.02 25.41 41.05
N THR A 5 -47.01 24.63 40.66
CA THR A 5 -46.91 23.57 39.65
C THR A 5 -46.75 24.11 38.21
N GLU A 6 -47.37 25.23 37.86
CA GLU A 6 -47.24 25.83 36.54
C GLU A 6 -45.86 26.47 36.30
N ARG A 7 -45.23 27.03 37.33
CA ARG A 7 -43.86 27.59 37.18
C ARG A 7 -42.78 26.53 37.11
N GLU A 8 -42.96 25.41 37.74
CA GLU A 8 -42.03 24.25 37.63
C GLU A 8 -42.19 23.54 36.29
N CYS A 9 -43.41 23.40 35.77
CA CYS A 9 -43.65 22.84 34.46
C CYS A 9 -43.08 23.72 33.33
N GLY A 10 -43.23 25.06 33.42
CA GLY A 10 -42.64 25.98 32.42
C GLY A 10 -41.12 25.98 32.39
N ARG A 11 -40.42 25.85 33.54
CA ARG A 11 -38.94 25.75 33.57
C ARG A 11 -38.46 24.45 32.97
N ASN A 12 -39.07 23.32 33.30
CA ASN A 12 -38.72 22.02 32.74
C ASN A 12 -38.94 21.95 31.21
N VAL A 13 -39.93 22.62 30.67
CA VAL A 13 -40.15 22.69 29.21
C VAL A 13 -39.08 23.51 28.51
N LEU A 14 -38.67 24.64 29.09
CA LEU A 14 -37.59 25.47 28.54
C LEU A 14 -36.21 24.78 28.56
N GLU A 15 -35.92 24.06 29.66
CA GLU A 15 -34.69 23.25 29.75
C GLU A 15 -34.69 22.10 28.75
N TRP A 16 -35.83 21.44 28.53
CA TRP A 16 -36.00 20.34 27.58
C TRP A 16 -35.86 20.82 26.15
N ASP A 17 -36.41 21.96 25.78
CA ASP A 17 -36.24 22.55 24.43
C ASP A 17 -34.82 23.02 24.17
N SER A 18 -34.13 23.54 25.20
CA SER A 18 -32.71 23.87 25.12
C SER A 18 -31.84 22.62 24.91
N ALA A 19 -32.11 21.56 25.65
CA ALA A 19 -31.41 20.27 25.49
C ALA A 19 -31.63 19.65 24.11
N LYS A 20 -32.87 19.70 23.58
CA LYS A 20 -33.16 19.25 22.21
C LYS A 20 -32.39 20.03 21.14
N LYS A 21 -32.30 21.35 21.27
CA LYS A 21 -31.52 22.20 20.34
C LYS A 21 -30.04 21.83 20.41
N HIS A 22 -29.50 21.57 21.58
CA HIS A 22 -28.10 21.19 21.76
C HIS A 22 -27.80 19.85 21.11
N ILE A 23 -28.65 18.84 21.35
CA ILE A 23 -28.55 17.51 20.71
C ILE A 23 -28.67 17.59 19.18
N GLN A 24 -29.53 18.47 18.65
CA GLN A 24 -29.64 18.65 17.22
C GLN A 24 -28.41 19.33 16.60
N GLU A 25 -27.82 20.30 17.32
CA GLU A 25 -26.60 20.97 16.86
C GLU A 25 -25.40 20.02 16.91
N GLU A 26 -25.26 19.22 17.99
CA GLU A 26 -24.21 18.18 18.06
C GLU A 26 -24.32 17.19 16.88
N LYS A 27 -25.51 16.66 16.61
CA LYS A 27 -25.73 15.75 15.47
C LYS A 27 -25.44 16.43 14.11
N ARG A 28 -25.70 17.72 13.98
CA ARG A 28 -25.40 18.48 12.77
C ARG A 28 -23.88 18.65 12.59
N VAL A 29 -23.16 18.94 13.66
CA VAL A 29 -21.71 19.05 13.68
C VAL A 29 -21.04 17.70 13.40
N GLU A 30 -21.50 16.63 14.05
CA GLU A 30 -21.01 15.27 13.77
C GLU A 30 -21.25 14.86 12.31
N GLY A 31 -22.43 15.17 11.78
CA GLY A 31 -22.74 14.90 10.37
C GLY A 31 -21.89 15.71 9.37
N ALA A 32 -21.53 16.95 9.71
CA ALA A 32 -20.62 17.77 8.92
C ALA A 32 -19.19 17.23 8.94
N LEU A 33 -18.68 16.91 10.13
CA LEU A 33 -17.37 16.28 10.31
C LEU A 33 -17.26 14.91 9.61
N ALA A 34 -18.32 14.12 9.65
CA ALA A 34 -18.34 12.83 8.95
C ALA A 34 -18.29 13.02 7.42
N LYS A 35 -18.95 14.03 6.87
CA LYS A 35 -18.88 14.37 5.43
C LYS A 35 -17.51 14.90 5.03
N GLU A 36 -16.90 15.71 5.87
CA GLU A 36 -15.56 16.26 5.64
C GLU A 36 -14.53 15.13 5.62
N ARG A 37 -14.54 14.23 6.62
CA ARG A 37 -13.68 13.05 6.66
C ARG A 37 -13.89 12.11 5.47
N LEU A 38 -15.13 11.95 5.02
CA LEU A 38 -15.42 11.14 3.84
C LEU A 38 -14.85 11.78 2.56
N ALA A 39 -14.98 13.10 2.41
CA ALA A 39 -14.40 13.83 1.28
C ALA A 39 -12.86 13.77 1.29
N GLU A 40 -12.24 13.92 2.46
CA GLU A 40 -10.80 13.78 2.65
C GLU A 40 -10.33 12.37 2.27
N LYS A 41 -11.02 11.33 2.72
CA LYS A 41 -10.71 9.94 2.38
C LYS A 41 -10.84 9.67 0.88
N VAL A 42 -11.93 10.12 0.24
CA VAL A 42 -12.13 9.95 -1.21
C VAL A 42 -11.07 10.70 -2.03
N PHE A 43 -10.59 11.85 -1.53
CA PHE A 43 -9.47 12.57 -2.14
C PHE A 43 -8.17 11.79 -1.98
N ALA A 44 -7.88 11.32 -0.76
CA ALA A 44 -6.68 10.54 -0.47
C ALA A 44 -6.55 9.28 -1.34
N GLU A 45 -7.65 8.57 -1.57
CA GLU A 45 -7.70 7.37 -2.41
C GLU A 45 -7.34 7.63 -3.89
N LYS A 46 -7.37 8.89 -4.35
CA LYS A 46 -7.17 9.26 -5.77
C LYS A 46 -5.99 10.20 -6.00
N ALA A 47 -5.28 10.56 -4.95
CA ALA A 47 -4.18 11.51 -5.00
C ALA A 47 -2.86 10.82 -4.62
N ILE A 48 -1.77 11.41 -5.07
CA ILE A 48 -0.41 11.02 -4.69
C ILE A 48 0.28 12.26 -4.14
N LEU A 49 0.85 12.17 -2.95
CA LEU A 49 1.74 13.19 -2.42
C LEU A 49 3.17 12.93 -2.92
N VAL A 50 3.81 13.98 -3.44
CA VAL A 50 5.25 13.98 -3.73
C VAL A 50 5.90 15.03 -2.82
N SER A 51 6.68 14.61 -1.85
CA SER A 51 7.30 15.51 -0.88
C SER A 51 8.61 14.96 -0.32
N GLY A 52 9.51 15.86 0.06
CA GLY A 52 10.69 15.54 0.88
C GLY A 52 10.49 15.84 2.37
N ASP A 53 9.35 16.40 2.76
CA ASP A 53 9.07 16.79 4.16
C ASP A 53 8.45 15.61 4.92
N ALA A 54 9.12 15.22 6.02
CA ALA A 54 8.69 14.09 6.84
C ALA A 54 7.30 14.30 7.49
N LYS A 55 6.90 15.56 7.78
CA LYS A 55 5.59 15.84 8.39
C LYS A 55 4.47 15.65 7.38
N GLU A 56 4.69 16.10 6.14
CA GLU A 56 3.72 15.92 5.05
C GLU A 56 3.57 14.44 4.71
N LEU A 57 4.67 13.68 4.65
CA LEU A 57 4.65 12.23 4.41
C LEU A 57 3.93 11.46 5.53
N ASN A 58 4.18 11.81 6.79
CA ASN A 58 3.45 11.23 7.93
C ASN A 58 1.95 11.54 7.87
N GLU A 59 1.58 12.74 7.44
CA GLU A 59 0.17 13.11 7.29
C GLU A 59 -0.49 12.35 6.14
N ALA A 60 0.18 12.19 5.00
CA ALA A 60 -0.28 11.36 3.89
C ALA A 60 -0.56 9.91 4.35
N GLN A 61 0.38 9.31 5.09
CA GLN A 61 0.19 7.99 5.66
C GLN A 61 -1.03 7.94 6.60
N ARG A 62 -1.19 8.95 7.47
CA ARG A 62 -2.30 9.03 8.42
C ARG A 62 -3.68 9.04 7.75
N ILE A 63 -3.80 9.70 6.60
CA ILE A 63 -5.06 9.78 5.83
C ILE A 63 -5.20 8.69 4.77
N GLY A 64 -4.19 7.81 4.62
CA GLY A 64 -4.18 6.71 3.63
C GLY A 64 -4.01 7.22 2.19
N MET A 65 -3.19 8.24 1.99
CA MET A 65 -2.82 8.77 0.67
C MET A 65 -1.52 8.15 0.19
N ALA A 66 -1.47 7.75 -1.07
CA ALA A 66 -0.24 7.31 -1.71
C ALA A 66 0.84 8.40 -1.63
N ALA A 67 2.07 8.01 -1.31
CA ALA A 67 3.15 8.96 -1.09
C ALA A 67 4.46 8.53 -1.76
N LEU A 68 5.09 9.48 -2.44
CA LEU A 68 6.44 9.40 -2.97
C LEU A 68 7.35 10.35 -2.18
N CYS A 69 8.35 9.78 -1.52
CA CYS A 69 9.39 10.58 -0.88
C CYS A 69 10.44 11.00 -1.91
N TYR A 70 10.56 12.30 -2.10
CA TYR A 70 11.58 12.86 -2.97
C TYR A 70 12.79 13.30 -2.14
N LEU A 71 13.95 12.72 -2.44
CA LEU A 71 15.22 13.05 -1.81
C LEU A 71 15.97 14.06 -2.67
N MET A 72 16.17 15.28 -2.16
CA MET A 72 16.90 16.32 -2.89
C MET A 72 18.36 15.93 -3.05
N PRO A 73 18.92 15.97 -4.28
CA PRO A 73 20.36 15.77 -4.48
C PRO A 73 21.17 16.75 -3.64
N GLY A 74 22.01 16.25 -2.74
CA GLY A 74 22.92 17.08 -1.95
C GLY A 74 22.41 17.57 -0.58
N ASP A 75 21.23 17.18 -0.12
CA ASP A 75 20.73 17.52 1.23
C ASP A 75 21.36 16.65 2.35
N GLY A 76 22.32 15.82 2.01
CA GLY A 76 23.06 14.94 2.92
C GLY A 76 22.29 13.68 3.35
N ARG A 77 21.02 13.56 3.00
CA ARG A 77 20.19 12.38 3.32
C ARG A 77 20.46 11.20 2.37
N THR A 78 20.98 11.49 1.18
CA THR A 78 21.40 10.50 0.18
C THR A 78 22.74 9.82 0.48
N GLN A 79 23.57 10.39 1.36
CA GLN A 79 24.77 9.72 1.82
C GLN A 79 24.41 8.80 3.00
N ARG A 80 24.22 7.55 2.74
CA ARG A 80 24.43 6.49 3.75
C ARG A 80 25.85 6.63 4.27
N ASN A 81 26.05 7.52 5.22
CA ASN A 81 27.31 7.58 5.94
C ASN A 81 27.39 6.34 6.84
N GLU A 82 28.20 5.39 6.43
CA GLU A 82 28.67 4.28 7.27
C GLU A 82 29.33 4.74 8.59
N ALA A 83 29.43 6.04 8.82
CA ALA A 83 30.13 6.65 9.94
C ALA A 83 29.23 7.11 11.11
N ALA A 84 27.91 7.09 11.01
CA ALA A 84 27.01 7.47 12.11
C ALA A 84 26.23 6.27 12.65
N ALA A 85 26.93 5.29 13.19
CA ALA A 85 26.35 4.19 13.97
C ALA A 85 25.86 4.67 15.34
N GLY A 86 24.85 5.56 15.38
CA GLY A 86 24.37 6.11 16.66
C GLY A 86 22.94 6.61 16.68
N GLU A 87 22.45 7.15 15.59
CA GLU A 87 21.06 7.58 15.51
C GLU A 87 20.43 6.96 14.26
N MET A 88 19.47 6.10 14.47
CA MET A 88 18.66 5.51 13.40
C MET A 88 17.79 6.64 12.84
N GLU A 89 18.26 7.28 11.75
CA GLU A 89 17.48 8.27 11.04
C GLU A 89 16.24 7.56 10.50
N VAL A 90 15.10 7.85 11.11
CA VAL A 90 13.83 7.23 10.73
C VAL A 90 13.47 7.75 9.34
N THR A 91 13.64 6.91 8.34
CA THR A 91 13.20 7.22 6.98
C THR A 91 11.71 7.56 7.01
N PRO A 92 11.29 8.73 6.47
CA PRO A 92 9.89 9.10 6.47
C PRO A 92 9.04 8.02 5.77
N PRO A 93 7.84 7.73 6.22
CA PRO A 93 7.00 6.72 5.61
C PRO A 93 6.56 7.17 4.21
N ALA A 94 6.85 6.36 3.20
CA ALA A 94 6.41 6.55 1.83
C ALA A 94 6.25 5.20 1.13
N ASP A 95 5.44 5.15 0.09
CA ASP A 95 5.27 3.94 -0.71
C ASP A 95 6.48 3.68 -1.61
N MET A 96 7.10 4.77 -2.09
CA MET A 96 8.33 4.72 -2.90
C MET A 96 9.22 5.93 -2.60
N TYR A 97 10.50 5.83 -3.01
CA TYR A 97 11.52 6.87 -2.85
C TYR A 97 12.18 7.17 -4.21
N ALA A 98 12.48 8.42 -4.49
CA ALA A 98 13.17 8.87 -5.67
C ALA A 98 14.29 9.85 -5.34
N GLU A 99 15.46 9.69 -5.95
CA GLU A 99 16.65 10.53 -5.77
C GLU A 99 16.78 11.62 -6.85
N GLY A 100 15.72 12.00 -7.50
CA GLY A 100 15.71 13.02 -8.54
C GLY A 100 14.34 13.11 -9.20
N MET A 101 14.08 14.25 -9.87
CA MET A 101 12.82 14.49 -10.58
C MET A 101 12.85 13.96 -12.01
N GLU A 102 14.03 13.64 -12.53
CA GLU A 102 14.21 13.32 -13.97
C GLU A 102 13.58 11.99 -14.37
N GLU A 103 13.45 11.07 -13.40
CA GLU A 103 12.86 9.75 -13.61
C GLU A 103 11.38 9.69 -13.21
N ILE A 104 10.82 10.78 -12.64
CA ILE A 104 9.43 10.82 -12.19
C ILE A 104 8.55 11.26 -13.37
N ASP A 105 8.08 10.30 -14.12
CA ASP A 105 7.08 10.49 -15.16
C ASP A 105 5.68 9.97 -14.72
N GLY A 106 4.72 10.04 -15.62
CA GLY A 106 3.36 9.56 -15.35
C GLY A 106 3.30 8.05 -15.08
N SER A 107 4.18 7.24 -15.66
CA SER A 107 4.23 5.79 -15.43
C SER A 107 4.83 5.48 -14.05
N PHE A 108 5.83 6.24 -13.62
CA PHE A 108 6.38 6.12 -12.29
C PHE A 108 5.32 6.46 -11.20
N LEU A 109 4.59 7.56 -11.38
CA LEU A 109 3.49 7.91 -10.46
C LEU A 109 2.37 6.86 -10.46
N GLN A 110 2.07 6.27 -11.61
CA GLN A 110 1.15 5.13 -11.70
C GLN A 110 1.63 3.97 -10.80
N HIS A 111 2.91 3.64 -10.85
CA HIS A 111 3.49 2.59 -10.01
C HIS A 111 3.47 2.94 -8.52
N VAL A 112 3.67 4.21 -8.14
CA VAL A 112 3.48 4.64 -6.73
C VAL A 112 2.05 4.38 -6.26
N TYR A 113 1.08 4.75 -7.09
CA TYR A 113 -0.34 4.51 -6.82
C TYR A 113 -0.66 3.02 -6.69
N GLU A 114 -0.19 2.21 -7.64
CA GLU A 114 -0.39 0.76 -7.64
C GLU A 114 0.25 0.10 -6.41
N ARG A 115 1.44 0.54 -6.02
CA ARG A 115 2.14 0.03 -4.83
C ARG A 115 1.36 0.32 -3.55
N HIS A 116 0.83 1.54 -3.41
CA HIS A 116 -0.01 1.95 -2.27
C HIS A 116 -1.28 1.09 -2.17
N HIS A 117 -1.92 0.84 -3.30
CA HIS A 117 -3.17 0.08 -3.37
C HIS A 117 -2.98 -1.43 -3.51
N HIS A 118 -1.76 -1.94 -3.35
CA HIS A 118 -1.43 -3.37 -3.50
C HIS A 118 -1.84 -3.96 -4.86
N ILE A 119 -1.81 -3.15 -5.91
CA ILE A 119 -2.10 -3.58 -7.29
C ILE A 119 -0.80 -4.17 -7.86
N PRO A 120 -0.80 -5.44 -8.31
CA PRO A 120 0.39 -6.09 -8.87
C PRO A 120 0.85 -5.39 -10.14
N TRP A 121 2.15 -5.08 -10.21
CA TRP A 121 2.71 -4.45 -11.40
C TRP A 121 2.76 -5.40 -12.59
N ILE A 122 2.46 -4.87 -13.76
CA ILE A 122 2.70 -5.55 -15.02
C ILE A 122 4.12 -5.22 -15.46
N ILE A 123 5.01 -6.21 -15.39
CA ILE A 123 6.42 -6.06 -15.72
C ILE A 123 6.63 -6.07 -17.24
N LEU A 124 5.96 -7.00 -17.93
CA LEU A 124 6.15 -7.17 -19.37
C LEU A 124 4.86 -7.69 -20.04
N LYS A 125 4.55 -7.12 -21.19
CA LYS A 125 3.50 -7.63 -22.10
C LYS A 125 4.14 -8.07 -23.41
N THR A 126 3.93 -9.32 -23.74
CA THR A 126 4.33 -9.91 -25.05
C THR A 126 3.09 -10.20 -25.90
N PRO A 127 3.24 -10.64 -27.16
CA PRO A 127 2.10 -11.08 -27.95
C PRO A 127 1.34 -12.27 -27.33
N ARG A 128 1.99 -13.13 -26.56
CA ARG A 128 1.43 -14.36 -26.00
C ARG A 128 1.24 -14.35 -24.49
N CYS A 129 2.06 -13.59 -23.74
CA CYS A 129 2.12 -13.66 -22.30
C CYS A 129 2.05 -12.26 -21.65
N ILE A 130 1.59 -12.24 -20.40
CA ILE A 130 1.73 -11.12 -19.47
C ILE A 130 2.57 -11.60 -18.30
N VAL A 131 3.69 -10.92 -18.04
CA VAL A 131 4.51 -11.12 -16.84
C VAL A 131 4.13 -10.04 -15.84
N LYS A 132 3.76 -10.46 -14.64
CA LYS A 132 3.35 -9.54 -13.57
C LYS A 132 3.74 -10.04 -12.19
N GLU A 133 3.73 -9.17 -11.21
CA GLU A 133 3.92 -9.55 -9.82
C GLU A 133 2.87 -10.57 -9.38
N PHE A 134 3.27 -11.47 -8.49
CA PHE A 134 2.35 -12.43 -7.88
C PHE A 134 1.36 -11.68 -6.97
N SER A 135 0.12 -12.12 -6.97
CA SER A 135 -0.90 -11.72 -6.00
C SER A 135 -1.60 -12.94 -5.42
N MET A 136 -2.14 -12.82 -4.22
CA MET A 136 -2.72 -13.94 -3.49
C MET A 136 -3.90 -14.61 -4.20
N GLU A 137 -4.52 -13.95 -5.16
CA GLU A 137 -5.56 -14.53 -6.02
C GLU A 137 -5.06 -15.69 -6.91
N TYR A 138 -3.73 -15.77 -7.13
CA TYR A 138 -3.09 -16.81 -7.94
C TYR A 138 -2.56 -17.97 -7.09
N LEU A 139 -2.79 -18.00 -5.78
CA LEU A 139 -2.23 -19.04 -4.91
C LEU A 139 -2.71 -20.43 -5.31
N ASP A 140 -4.00 -20.62 -5.55
CA ASP A 140 -4.56 -21.92 -5.98
C ASP A 140 -4.02 -22.33 -7.34
N ALA A 141 -3.95 -21.40 -8.29
CA ALA A 141 -3.39 -21.64 -9.62
C ALA A 141 -1.88 -21.98 -9.56
N LEU A 142 -1.15 -21.44 -8.58
CA LEU A 142 0.24 -21.80 -8.34
C LEU A 142 0.37 -23.27 -7.90
N PHE A 143 -0.50 -23.76 -7.02
CA PHE A 143 -0.53 -25.17 -6.63
C PHE A 143 -0.91 -26.07 -7.79
N GLU A 144 -1.87 -25.68 -8.62
CA GLU A 144 -2.24 -26.40 -9.84
C GLU A 144 -1.06 -26.48 -10.82
N LEU A 145 -0.32 -25.39 -11.01
CA LEU A 145 0.87 -25.34 -11.85
C LEU A 145 1.94 -26.35 -11.35
N TYR A 146 2.21 -26.36 -10.03
CA TYR A 146 3.23 -27.22 -9.43
C TYR A 146 2.81 -28.70 -9.35
N ALA A 147 1.51 -28.99 -9.38
CA ALA A 147 1.01 -30.36 -9.52
C ALA A 147 1.24 -30.95 -10.93
N GLY A 148 1.64 -30.12 -11.90
CA GLY A 148 1.98 -30.53 -13.26
C GLY A 148 3.15 -31.51 -13.30
N LYS A 149 3.05 -32.52 -14.20
CA LYS A 149 4.08 -33.56 -14.36
C LYS A 149 5.43 -32.93 -14.75
N GLY A 150 6.48 -33.23 -13.97
CA GLY A 150 7.84 -32.79 -14.24
C GLY A 150 8.18 -31.39 -13.70
N MET A 151 7.23 -30.70 -13.11
CA MET A 151 7.47 -29.35 -12.57
C MET A 151 8.50 -29.37 -11.43
N THR A 152 8.41 -30.36 -10.55
CA THR A 152 9.33 -30.55 -9.41
C THR A 152 10.55 -31.40 -9.73
N ASP A 153 10.80 -31.73 -11.00
CA ASP A 153 12.02 -32.44 -11.38
C ASP A 153 13.26 -31.53 -11.29
N TYR A 154 13.06 -30.23 -11.46
CA TYR A 154 14.13 -29.21 -11.47
C TYR A 154 13.86 -28.01 -10.55
N MET A 155 12.67 -27.93 -9.96
CA MET A 155 12.27 -26.87 -9.03
C MET A 155 11.91 -27.48 -7.67
N GLU A 156 12.19 -26.75 -6.62
CA GLU A 156 11.74 -27.15 -5.28
C GLU A 156 10.23 -27.16 -5.19
N PRO A 157 9.63 -28.15 -4.50
CA PRO A 157 8.22 -28.19 -4.27
C PRO A 157 7.75 -26.99 -3.41
N LEU A 158 6.50 -26.60 -3.55
CA LEU A 158 5.89 -25.61 -2.67
C LEU A 158 5.80 -26.13 -1.24
N TYR A 159 5.78 -25.22 -0.28
CA TYR A 159 5.43 -25.54 1.11
C TYR A 159 3.98 -26.04 1.23
N PRO A 160 3.59 -26.65 2.37
CA PRO A 160 2.18 -26.89 2.64
C PRO A 160 1.35 -25.61 2.49
N TYR A 161 0.08 -25.74 2.06
CA TYR A 161 -0.75 -24.62 1.60
C TYR A 161 -0.72 -23.37 2.50
N GLU A 162 -0.93 -23.54 3.81
CA GLU A 162 -0.94 -22.40 4.75
C GLU A 162 0.44 -21.76 4.91
N GLU A 163 1.49 -22.56 4.91
CA GLU A 163 2.87 -22.10 4.98
C GLU A 163 3.27 -21.36 3.70
N GLU A 164 2.89 -21.91 2.53
CA GLU A 164 3.10 -21.26 1.24
C GLU A 164 2.35 -19.95 1.15
N ARG A 165 1.12 -19.88 1.66
CA ARG A 165 0.33 -18.66 1.73
C ARG A 165 1.04 -17.56 2.52
N GLU A 166 1.58 -17.90 3.70
CA GLU A 166 2.34 -16.96 4.54
C GLU A 166 3.65 -16.54 3.86
N TYR A 167 4.35 -17.50 3.25
CA TYR A 167 5.56 -17.24 2.48
C TYR A 167 5.31 -16.27 1.31
N GLN A 168 4.29 -16.51 0.51
CA GLN A 168 3.98 -15.65 -0.63
C GLN A 168 3.53 -14.26 -0.21
N GLN A 169 2.80 -14.14 0.89
CA GLN A 169 2.43 -12.85 1.45
C GLN A 169 3.66 -12.05 1.91
N ALA A 170 4.58 -12.71 2.63
CA ALA A 170 5.85 -12.10 3.04
C ALA A 170 6.72 -11.73 1.82
N TYR A 171 6.73 -12.59 0.79
CA TYR A 171 7.46 -12.33 -0.45
C TYR A 171 6.97 -11.07 -1.17
N ILE A 172 5.65 -10.89 -1.32
CA ILE A 172 5.05 -9.69 -1.90
C ILE A 172 5.51 -8.43 -1.13
N GLU A 173 5.42 -8.47 0.20
CA GLU A 173 5.76 -7.33 1.05
C GLU A 173 7.26 -7.01 1.05
N GLN A 174 8.12 -8.01 1.03
CA GLN A 174 9.57 -7.81 1.15
C GLN A 174 10.24 -7.66 -0.22
N MET A 175 9.95 -8.53 -1.18
CA MET A 175 10.65 -8.51 -2.45
C MET A 175 10.13 -7.41 -3.37
N TYR A 176 8.84 -7.38 -3.64
CA TYR A 176 8.32 -6.40 -4.59
C TYR A 176 8.28 -4.98 -4.03
N ARG A 177 7.92 -4.81 -2.74
CA ARG A 177 7.86 -3.47 -2.14
C ARG A 177 9.24 -2.89 -1.85
N PHE A 178 10.19 -3.71 -1.40
CA PHE A 178 11.49 -3.21 -0.96
C PHE A 178 12.53 -3.24 -2.09
N TYR A 179 12.64 -4.37 -2.80
CA TYR A 179 13.65 -4.52 -3.86
C TYR A 179 13.14 -4.12 -5.24
N GLY A 180 11.82 -4.11 -5.47
CA GLY A 180 11.23 -3.78 -6.77
C GLY A 180 11.36 -4.88 -7.83
N TYR A 181 11.91 -6.04 -7.49
CA TYR A 181 12.06 -7.20 -8.38
C TYR A 181 11.85 -8.51 -7.63
N GLY A 182 11.84 -9.62 -8.35
CA GLY A 182 11.69 -10.96 -7.79
C GLY A 182 11.16 -11.94 -8.84
N MET A 183 10.65 -13.08 -8.38
CA MET A 183 9.97 -14.07 -9.22
C MET A 183 8.54 -13.64 -9.51
N TRP A 184 8.26 -13.35 -10.75
CA TRP A 184 6.96 -12.95 -11.25
C TRP A 184 6.17 -14.14 -11.80
N ILE A 185 4.87 -13.98 -11.97
CA ILE A 185 4.02 -14.95 -12.65
C ILE A 185 3.92 -14.62 -14.14
N VAL A 186 3.84 -15.67 -14.93
CA VAL A 186 3.61 -15.61 -16.36
C VAL A 186 2.21 -16.13 -16.65
N CYS A 187 1.35 -15.28 -17.20
CA CYS A 187 -0.01 -15.63 -17.57
C CYS A 187 -0.17 -15.65 -19.09
N ASP A 188 -0.97 -16.57 -19.63
CA ASP A 188 -1.39 -16.51 -21.02
C ASP A 188 -2.21 -15.24 -21.25
N ARG A 189 -1.89 -14.50 -22.31
CA ARG A 189 -2.52 -13.20 -22.57
C ARG A 189 -3.99 -13.28 -22.94
N ASN A 190 -4.42 -14.40 -23.53
CA ASN A 190 -5.78 -14.55 -24.03
C ASN A 190 -6.72 -15.15 -22.97
N THR A 191 -6.22 -16.11 -22.19
CA THR A 191 -7.02 -16.81 -21.17
C THR A 191 -6.86 -16.24 -19.78
N GLY A 192 -5.73 -15.57 -19.48
CA GLY A 192 -5.38 -15.11 -18.14
C GLY A 192 -4.85 -16.21 -17.22
N GLU A 193 -4.77 -17.46 -17.72
CA GLU A 193 -4.30 -18.60 -16.94
C GLU A 193 -2.82 -18.47 -16.58
N LEU A 194 -2.46 -18.87 -15.37
CA LEU A 194 -1.10 -18.99 -14.91
C LEU A 194 -0.41 -20.15 -15.64
N ILE A 195 0.64 -19.87 -16.40
CA ILE A 195 1.36 -20.85 -17.20
C ILE A 195 2.81 -21.05 -16.78
N GLY A 196 3.32 -20.26 -15.85
CA GLY A 196 4.68 -20.37 -15.36
C GLY A 196 5.09 -19.24 -14.43
N ARG A 197 6.35 -19.30 -14.03
CA ARG A 197 7.04 -18.22 -13.28
C ARG A 197 8.30 -17.86 -14.06
N ALA A 198 8.70 -16.59 -13.96
CA ALA A 198 9.97 -16.11 -14.48
C ALA A 198 10.35 -14.85 -13.72
N GLY A 199 11.64 -14.63 -13.47
CA GLY A 199 12.04 -13.46 -12.73
C GLY A 199 13.54 -13.38 -12.50
N VAL A 200 13.92 -12.53 -11.56
CA VAL A 200 15.31 -12.37 -11.14
C VAL A 200 15.41 -12.56 -9.64
N GLU A 201 16.42 -13.28 -9.20
CA GLU A 201 16.70 -13.51 -7.80
C GLU A 201 18.13 -13.12 -7.47
N HIS A 202 18.33 -12.62 -6.26
CA HIS A 202 19.65 -12.35 -5.73
C HIS A 202 20.26 -13.64 -5.21
N ARG A 203 21.46 -13.96 -5.69
CA ARG A 203 22.23 -15.11 -5.22
C ARG A 203 23.52 -14.64 -4.57
N GLU A 204 23.63 -14.81 -3.26
CA GLU A 204 24.86 -14.46 -2.51
C GLU A 204 26.09 -15.20 -3.03
N GLU A 205 25.90 -16.44 -3.49
CA GLU A 205 26.94 -17.30 -4.04
C GLU A 205 27.55 -16.74 -5.35
N LEU A 206 26.83 -15.89 -6.04
CA LEU A 206 27.27 -15.22 -7.30
C LEU A 206 27.91 -13.84 -7.04
N GLY A 207 28.24 -13.50 -5.79
CA GLY A 207 28.93 -12.26 -5.46
C GLY A 207 28.07 -11.00 -5.61
N GLY A 208 26.74 -11.13 -5.50
CA GLY A 208 25.80 -10.03 -5.62
C GLY A 208 25.20 -9.85 -7.01
N GLU A 209 25.44 -10.77 -7.93
CA GLU A 209 24.78 -10.79 -9.24
C GLU A 209 23.35 -11.33 -9.14
N LEU A 210 22.51 -10.93 -10.10
CA LEU A 210 21.15 -11.42 -10.21
C LEU A 210 21.11 -12.65 -11.12
N GLU A 211 20.45 -13.70 -10.66
CA GLU A 211 20.13 -14.87 -11.47
C GLU A 211 18.78 -14.67 -12.17
N LEU A 212 18.74 -14.98 -13.46
CA LEU A 212 17.49 -15.04 -14.22
C LEU A 212 16.93 -16.46 -14.14
N GLY A 213 15.72 -16.62 -13.60
CA GLY A 213 15.00 -17.87 -13.44
C GLY A 213 13.64 -17.89 -14.17
#